data_78666661d1abd74dd82a85d74da958a2
#
_entry.id   78666661d1abd74dd82a85d74da958a2
#
_cell.length_a   1.000
_cell.length_b   1.000
_cell.length_c   1.000
_cell.angle_alpha   90.00
_cell.angle_beta   90.00
_cell.angle_gamma   90.00
#
_symmetry.space_group_name_H-M   'P 1'
#
loop_
_entity.id
_entity.type
_entity.pdbx_description
1 polymer ?
#
loop_
_entity_poly.entity_id
_entity_poly.type
_entity_poly.pdbx_seq_one_letter_code
_entity_poly.pdbx_strand_id
1 'polypeptide(L)'
;MTLNRRSFLVGGAASAAASVSTFAHAANPCSTPTTWDKAYDVIVIGSGGAGLSAGIVAKEKGANAVVLEKLSIPGGNTMVSGGGLNAAVEADYKKAGIEDSPQLHTKQTMAAGDFRADPALVATLCENVPQSVEWLKKVGVQFKPGIYQIYGGLWPRCRNPVGQSGGDYIKACMNYANRIGLPVLTNHKVVGIIREKPDSGRVLGVEVEFKDGKKEFWKANKAVVAAAGGFAANPTMCSYFDPRLTKLNTTNQPGSTGEVLKYIQGIGGLAVGLDYIQCIPWTAPGYKHTADIFQAIEYTIFLNKEGKRYVAEDARRDVIRDATLAQTDQTVFPVCDTDGFDKNNEYYNEMNHRALENGTLFKADTIEELAKLIKVPPEVMVATINEYNAMVDSKKDPLGRTPIMLSHKIVKAPFYAGPIGMCRHHTMGGAKINTKAQVPVSYTHLTLP
;
A
#
# COMPACT_ATOMS: atom_id res chain seq x y z
N MET A 1 -9.79 48.27 16.78
CA MET A 1 -8.99 47.42 17.69
C MET A 1 -7.95 46.66 16.83
N THR A 2 -6.72 47.12 16.86
CA THR A 2 -5.60 46.49 16.11
C THR A 2 -5.07 45.32 16.94
N LEU A 3 -5.29 44.11 16.45
CA LEU A 3 -4.72 42.89 17.05
C LEU A 3 -3.19 42.88 16.84
N ASN A 4 -2.45 42.89 17.94
CA ASN A 4 -1.00 42.87 17.96
C ASN A 4 -0.46 41.47 17.67
N ARG A 5 0.65 41.35 16.91
CA ARG A 5 1.32 40.10 16.52
C ARG A 5 1.61 39.15 17.71
N ARG A 6 1.79 39.66 18.92
CA ARG A 6 1.98 38.85 20.13
C ARG A 6 0.73 38.09 20.57
N SER A 7 -0.48 38.64 20.34
CA SER A 7 -1.74 37.96 20.66
C SER A 7 -2.02 36.79 19.72
N PHE A 8 -1.51 36.85 18.47
CA PHE A 8 -1.65 35.77 17.50
C PHE A 8 -0.76 34.56 17.83
N LEU A 9 0.47 34.83 18.34
CA LEU A 9 1.41 33.77 18.73
C LEU A 9 0.97 33.01 19.99
N VAL A 10 0.33 33.69 20.97
CA VAL A 10 -0.20 33.04 22.17
C VAL A 10 -1.46 32.22 21.89
N GLY A 11 -2.34 32.68 21.00
CA GLY A 11 -3.51 31.93 20.56
C GLY A 11 -3.16 30.70 19.71
N GLY A 12 -2.12 30.78 18.87
CA GLY A 12 -1.63 29.68 18.06
C GLY A 12 -0.95 28.58 18.88
N ALA A 13 -0.18 28.95 19.91
CA ALA A 13 0.49 27.99 20.80
C ALA A 13 -0.51 27.22 21.69
N ALA A 14 -1.59 27.86 22.15
CA ALA A 14 -2.63 27.19 22.94
C ALA A 14 -3.46 26.20 22.10
N SER A 15 -3.72 26.54 20.82
CA SER A 15 -4.44 25.63 19.90
C SER A 15 -3.58 24.45 19.47
N ALA A 16 -2.26 24.64 19.28
CA ALA A 16 -1.33 23.58 18.98
C ALA A 16 -1.12 22.62 20.17
N ALA A 17 -1.09 23.15 21.41
CA ALA A 17 -0.97 22.33 22.62
C ALA A 17 -2.22 21.48 22.89
N ALA A 18 -3.44 22.01 22.58
CA ALA A 18 -4.67 21.26 22.75
C ALA A 18 -4.85 20.14 21.71
N SER A 19 -4.31 20.29 20.49
CA SER A 19 -4.37 19.24 19.45
C SER A 19 -3.33 18.13 19.64
N VAL A 20 -2.24 18.38 20.34
CA VAL A 20 -1.23 17.37 20.70
C VAL A 20 -1.73 16.46 21.83
N SER A 21 -2.63 16.92 22.70
CA SER A 21 -3.13 16.14 23.84
C SER A 21 -4.11 15.01 23.49
N THR A 22 -4.74 15.02 22.31
CA THR A 22 -5.67 13.96 21.91
C THR A 22 -5.01 12.73 21.28
N PHE A 23 -3.74 12.83 20.83
CA PHE A 23 -2.95 11.67 20.37
C PHE A 23 -2.11 11.01 21.44
N ALA A 24 -1.96 11.65 22.59
CA ALA A 24 -1.20 11.14 23.75
C ALA A 24 -1.95 10.10 24.58
N HIS A 25 -3.10 9.57 24.11
CA HIS A 25 -3.57 8.26 24.58
C HIS A 25 -2.81 7.19 23.79
N ALA A 26 -1.48 7.16 23.98
CA ALA A 26 -0.75 5.92 23.84
C ALA A 26 -1.54 4.88 24.65
N ALA A 27 -1.92 3.76 24.01
CA ALA A 27 -2.54 2.68 24.75
C ALA A 27 -1.65 2.44 25.98
N ASN A 28 -2.21 2.55 27.19
CA ASN A 28 -1.42 2.35 28.41
C ASN A 28 -0.67 1.04 28.24
N PRO A 29 0.66 1.02 28.47
CA PRO A 29 1.39 -0.23 28.38
C PRO A 29 0.71 -1.24 29.30
N CYS A 30 0.39 -2.42 28.78
CA CYS A 30 -0.19 -3.47 29.59
C CYS A 30 0.75 -3.74 30.76
N SER A 31 0.24 -3.67 31.98
CA SER A 31 0.99 -4.07 33.18
C SER A 31 1.43 -5.53 33.04
N THR A 32 2.61 -5.86 33.52
CA THR A 32 3.08 -7.26 33.53
C THR A 32 2.08 -8.12 34.31
N PRO A 33 1.48 -9.16 33.68
CA PRO A 33 0.51 -9.98 34.34
C PRO A 33 1.17 -10.86 35.40
N THR A 34 0.43 -11.22 36.44
CA THR A 34 0.89 -12.15 37.49
C THR A 34 0.98 -13.59 36.97
N THR A 35 0.18 -13.94 35.98
CA THR A 35 0.13 -15.27 35.36
C THR A 35 0.04 -15.16 33.85
N TRP A 36 0.55 -16.18 33.16
CA TRP A 36 0.50 -16.30 31.71
C TRP A 36 -0.36 -17.51 31.33
N ASP A 37 -1.30 -17.28 30.40
CA ASP A 37 -2.22 -18.37 29.96
C ASP A 37 -1.53 -19.32 28.97
N LYS A 38 -0.62 -18.80 28.14
CA LYS A 38 0.16 -19.57 27.17
C LYS A 38 1.58 -19.04 27.05
N ALA A 39 2.48 -19.90 26.57
CA ALA A 39 3.87 -19.52 26.31
C ALA A 39 4.37 -20.09 25.00
N TYR A 40 5.05 -19.24 24.23
CA TYR A 40 5.72 -19.54 22.97
C TYR A 40 7.14 -18.96 23.00
N ASP A 41 8.02 -19.46 22.14
CA ASP A 41 9.32 -18.81 21.94
C ASP A 41 9.15 -17.50 21.16
N VAL A 42 8.37 -17.56 20.07
CA VAL A 42 8.12 -16.42 19.17
C VAL A 42 6.63 -16.26 18.94
N ILE A 43 6.12 -15.07 19.20
CA ILE A 43 4.74 -14.68 18.87
C ILE A 43 4.81 -13.68 17.71
N VAL A 44 4.13 -14.00 16.61
CA VAL A 44 4.04 -13.14 15.42
C VAL A 44 2.66 -12.51 15.36
N ILE A 45 2.59 -11.19 15.23
CA ILE A 45 1.34 -10.42 15.15
C ILE A 45 1.03 -10.09 13.70
N GLY A 46 0.02 -10.71 13.12
CA GLY A 46 -0.42 -10.56 11.74
C GLY A 46 0.04 -11.71 10.83
N SER A 47 -0.86 -12.18 9.98
CA SER A 47 -0.66 -13.31 9.07
C SER A 47 -0.47 -12.89 7.60
N GLY A 48 -0.07 -11.63 7.34
CA GLY A 48 0.35 -11.19 6.02
C GLY A 48 1.68 -11.82 5.58
N GLY A 49 2.18 -11.46 4.41
CA GLY A 49 3.43 -12.00 3.87
C GLY A 49 4.60 -11.94 4.84
N ALA A 50 4.81 -10.82 5.54
CA ALA A 50 5.88 -10.65 6.52
C ALA A 50 5.71 -11.58 7.72
N GLY A 51 4.49 -11.67 8.26
CA GLY A 51 4.23 -12.50 9.46
C GLY A 51 4.31 -13.99 9.20
N LEU A 52 3.76 -14.46 8.09
CA LEU A 52 3.88 -15.88 7.70
C LEU A 52 5.35 -16.24 7.45
N SER A 53 6.11 -15.37 6.75
CA SER A 53 7.54 -15.60 6.52
C SER A 53 8.33 -15.68 7.83
N ALA A 54 8.09 -14.74 8.76
CA ALA A 54 8.75 -14.73 10.06
C ALA A 54 8.40 -15.97 10.90
N GLY A 55 7.12 -16.36 10.95
CA GLY A 55 6.66 -17.54 11.67
C GLY A 55 7.24 -18.84 11.12
N ILE A 56 7.25 -18.99 9.79
CA ILE A 56 7.82 -20.18 9.11
C ILE A 56 9.31 -20.29 9.41
N VAL A 57 10.08 -19.20 9.23
CA VAL A 57 11.53 -19.21 9.49
C VAL A 57 11.81 -19.48 10.97
N ALA A 58 11.06 -18.92 11.90
CA ALA A 58 11.20 -19.21 13.33
C ALA A 58 10.98 -20.69 13.61
N LYS A 59 9.93 -21.29 13.05
CA LYS A 59 9.61 -22.71 13.19
C LYS A 59 10.67 -23.61 12.57
N GLU A 60 11.15 -23.31 11.36
CA GLU A 60 12.24 -24.05 10.70
C GLU A 60 13.54 -24.06 11.53
N LYS A 61 13.77 -22.98 12.31
CA LYS A 61 14.91 -22.87 13.23
C LYS A 61 14.65 -23.49 14.62
N GLY A 62 13.58 -24.27 14.77
CA GLY A 62 13.26 -25.03 15.99
C GLY A 62 12.57 -24.23 17.09
N ALA A 63 12.15 -22.99 16.83
CA ALA A 63 11.39 -22.23 17.83
C ALA A 63 9.95 -22.74 17.94
N ASN A 64 9.40 -22.77 19.17
CA ASN A 64 7.96 -22.89 19.39
C ASN A 64 7.31 -21.54 19.02
N ALA A 65 6.84 -21.41 17.78
CA ALA A 65 6.30 -20.18 17.23
C ALA A 65 4.79 -20.28 16.99
N VAL A 66 4.11 -19.12 17.04
CA VAL A 66 2.69 -18.95 16.70
C VAL A 66 2.48 -17.66 15.92
N VAL A 67 1.56 -17.67 14.95
CA VAL A 67 1.10 -16.48 14.21
C VAL A 67 -0.32 -16.16 14.64
N LEU A 68 -0.58 -14.92 15.07
CA LEU A 68 -1.88 -14.43 15.51
C LEU A 68 -2.48 -13.49 14.47
N GLU A 69 -3.70 -13.78 14.05
CA GLU A 69 -4.44 -12.97 13.06
C GLU A 69 -5.78 -12.51 13.67
N LYS A 70 -6.06 -11.22 13.61
CA LYS A 70 -7.31 -10.68 14.17
C LYS A 70 -8.54 -10.97 13.32
N LEU A 71 -8.37 -11.10 11.99
CA LEU A 71 -9.46 -11.42 11.08
C LEU A 71 -9.72 -12.94 11.05
N SER A 72 -10.83 -13.33 10.45
CA SER A 72 -11.18 -14.74 10.23
C SER A 72 -10.42 -15.39 9.07
N ILE A 73 -9.76 -14.60 8.23
CA ILE A 73 -9.02 -15.05 7.06
C ILE A 73 -7.58 -14.53 7.15
N PRO A 74 -6.56 -15.39 7.00
CA PRO A 74 -5.17 -14.98 6.98
C PRO A 74 -4.82 -14.28 5.65
N GLY A 75 -3.72 -13.52 5.64
CA GLY A 75 -3.11 -13.01 4.42
C GLY A 75 -2.92 -11.50 4.33
N GLY A 76 -3.68 -10.72 5.11
CA GLY A 76 -3.54 -9.26 5.14
C GLY A 76 -3.57 -8.62 3.74
N ASN A 77 -2.88 -7.51 3.55
CA ASN A 77 -2.79 -6.83 2.26
C ASN A 77 -2.02 -7.63 1.19
N THR A 78 -1.17 -8.58 1.60
CA THR A 78 -0.51 -9.47 0.63
C THR A 78 -1.54 -10.26 -0.18
N MET A 79 -2.59 -10.79 0.46
CA MET A 79 -3.65 -11.57 -0.19
C MET A 79 -4.33 -10.81 -1.34
N VAL A 80 -4.57 -9.52 -1.19
CA VAL A 80 -5.31 -8.68 -2.15
C VAL A 80 -4.40 -7.90 -3.09
N SER A 81 -3.08 -8.09 -3.03
CA SER A 81 -2.13 -7.42 -3.92
C SER A 81 -2.06 -8.09 -5.28
N GLY A 82 -1.59 -7.35 -6.30
CA GLY A 82 -1.31 -7.89 -7.64
C GLY A 82 -0.13 -8.87 -7.71
N GLY A 83 0.57 -9.12 -6.61
CA GLY A 83 1.61 -10.15 -6.48
C GLY A 83 2.94 -9.85 -7.16
N GLY A 84 3.12 -8.68 -7.78
CA GLY A 84 4.40 -8.30 -8.40
C GLY A 84 5.53 -8.19 -7.36
N LEU A 85 6.67 -8.83 -7.62
CA LEU A 85 7.85 -8.82 -6.76
C LEU A 85 9.09 -8.40 -7.54
N ASN A 86 9.66 -7.25 -7.18
CA ASN A 86 10.92 -6.75 -7.74
C ASN A 86 12.12 -7.38 -7.04
N ALA A 87 12.99 -8.04 -7.79
CA ALA A 87 14.25 -8.57 -7.27
C ALA A 87 15.28 -8.72 -8.39
N ALA A 88 16.51 -8.25 -8.17
CA ALA A 88 17.63 -8.40 -9.09
C ALA A 88 18.24 -9.81 -8.95
N VAL A 89 17.54 -10.85 -9.45
CA VAL A 89 18.00 -12.24 -9.44
C VAL A 89 18.92 -12.50 -10.63
N GLU A 90 20.16 -12.85 -10.37
CA GLU A 90 21.22 -12.93 -11.38
C GLU A 90 20.88 -13.86 -12.56
N ALA A 91 20.34 -15.05 -12.27
CA ALA A 91 19.95 -16.00 -13.31
C ALA A 91 18.86 -15.45 -14.24
N ASP A 92 17.94 -14.65 -13.70
CA ASP A 92 16.79 -14.13 -14.45
C ASP A 92 17.20 -12.95 -15.34
N TYR A 93 17.96 -11.99 -14.83
CA TYR A 93 18.36 -10.83 -15.65
C TYR A 93 19.43 -11.23 -16.70
N LYS A 94 20.33 -12.15 -16.40
CA LYS A 94 21.27 -12.71 -17.42
C LYS A 94 20.50 -13.42 -18.54
N LYS A 95 19.52 -14.25 -18.21
CA LYS A 95 18.68 -14.93 -19.20
C LYS A 95 17.88 -13.94 -20.07
N ALA A 96 17.47 -12.81 -19.50
CA ALA A 96 16.74 -11.75 -20.21
C ALA A 96 17.65 -10.83 -21.04
N GLY A 97 18.99 -10.96 -20.94
CA GLY A 97 19.94 -10.06 -21.60
C GLY A 97 19.93 -8.64 -21.05
N ILE A 98 19.60 -8.47 -19.76
CA ILE A 98 19.45 -7.18 -19.09
C ILE A 98 20.55 -7.03 -18.06
N GLU A 99 21.18 -5.86 -17.99
CA GLU A 99 22.06 -5.51 -16.88
C GLU A 99 21.25 -5.12 -15.66
N ASP A 100 21.43 -5.84 -14.55
CA ASP A 100 20.84 -5.52 -13.26
C ASP A 100 21.76 -5.94 -12.11
N SER A 101 21.50 -5.37 -10.93
CA SER A 101 22.21 -5.75 -9.70
C SER A 101 21.44 -5.25 -8.48
N PRO A 102 21.69 -5.81 -7.27
CA PRO A 102 21.17 -5.24 -6.02
C PRO A 102 21.58 -3.78 -5.81
N GLN A 103 22.78 -3.39 -6.25
CA GLN A 103 23.29 -2.01 -6.15
C GLN A 103 22.54 -1.06 -7.07
N LEU A 104 22.27 -1.47 -8.33
CA LEU A 104 21.43 -0.70 -9.25
C LEU A 104 20.01 -0.58 -8.71
N HIS A 105 19.44 -1.66 -8.17
CA HIS A 105 18.14 -1.65 -7.52
C HIS A 105 18.09 -0.66 -6.35
N THR A 106 19.09 -0.68 -5.46
CA THR A 106 19.24 0.28 -4.36
C THR A 106 19.29 1.73 -4.85
N LYS A 107 20.17 2.02 -5.82
CA LYS A 107 20.33 3.36 -6.40
C LYS A 107 19.01 3.89 -6.98
N GLN A 108 18.31 3.08 -7.76
CA GLN A 108 17.03 3.47 -8.37
C GLN A 108 15.93 3.64 -7.32
N THR A 109 15.86 2.78 -6.31
CA THR A 109 14.88 2.87 -5.23
C THR A 109 15.07 4.15 -4.42
N MET A 110 16.32 4.50 -4.07
CA MET A 110 16.65 5.75 -3.39
C MET A 110 16.25 6.98 -4.21
N ALA A 111 16.61 7.01 -5.49
CA ALA A 111 16.28 8.12 -6.38
C ALA A 111 14.76 8.29 -6.59
N ALA A 112 14.03 7.18 -6.77
CA ALA A 112 12.56 7.22 -6.92
C ALA A 112 11.85 7.76 -5.66
N GLY A 113 12.44 7.56 -4.49
CA GLY A 113 11.95 8.06 -3.20
C GLY A 113 12.53 9.42 -2.80
N ASP A 114 13.08 10.21 -3.73
CA ASP A 114 13.71 11.52 -3.46
C ASP A 114 14.79 11.44 -2.36
N PHE A 115 15.46 10.32 -2.22
CA PHE A 115 16.48 10.03 -1.20
C PHE A 115 15.98 10.21 0.26
N ARG A 116 14.67 10.04 0.51
CA ARG A 116 14.05 10.21 1.83
C ARG A 116 14.14 8.95 2.70
N ALA A 117 14.30 7.78 2.07
CA ALA A 117 14.42 6.52 2.79
C ALA A 117 15.77 6.39 3.50
N ASP A 118 15.84 5.54 4.54
CA ASP A 118 17.09 5.14 5.16
C ASP A 118 17.91 4.29 4.17
N PRO A 119 19.11 4.75 3.74
CA PRO A 119 19.91 4.04 2.73
C PRO A 119 20.31 2.63 3.15
N ALA A 120 20.57 2.42 4.46
CA ALA A 120 20.97 1.11 4.97
C ALA A 120 19.81 0.10 4.92
N LEU A 121 18.58 0.55 5.18
CA LEU A 121 17.40 -0.29 5.06
C LEU A 121 17.08 -0.62 3.61
N VAL A 122 17.21 0.34 2.68
CA VAL A 122 17.01 0.09 1.25
C VAL A 122 18.05 -0.88 0.71
N ALA A 123 19.32 -0.70 1.06
CA ALA A 123 20.38 -1.63 0.67
C ALA A 123 20.11 -3.04 1.21
N THR A 124 19.74 -3.15 2.50
CA THR A 124 19.40 -4.44 3.13
C THR A 124 18.26 -5.14 2.38
N LEU A 125 17.21 -4.42 1.99
CA LEU A 125 16.10 -4.99 1.20
C LEU A 125 16.61 -5.48 -0.16
N CYS A 126 17.28 -4.62 -0.93
CA CYS A 126 17.67 -4.92 -2.31
C CYS A 126 18.71 -6.04 -2.40
N GLU A 127 19.61 -6.16 -1.42
CA GLU A 127 20.62 -7.20 -1.34
C GLU A 127 20.04 -8.57 -0.95
N ASN A 128 18.98 -8.60 -0.13
CA ASN A 128 18.41 -9.83 0.40
C ASN A 128 17.19 -10.35 -0.38
N VAL A 129 16.51 -9.51 -1.15
CA VAL A 129 15.32 -9.92 -1.89
C VAL A 129 15.58 -11.02 -2.94
N PRO A 130 16.75 -11.16 -3.61
CA PRO A 130 17.03 -12.31 -4.45
C PRO A 130 16.96 -13.65 -3.71
N GLN A 131 17.51 -13.71 -2.50
CA GLN A 131 17.42 -14.92 -1.66
C GLN A 131 15.99 -15.20 -1.21
N SER A 132 15.18 -14.14 -0.98
CA SER A 132 13.76 -14.27 -0.65
C SER A 132 12.96 -14.91 -1.78
N VAL A 133 13.32 -14.64 -3.05
CA VAL A 133 12.72 -15.33 -4.23
C VAL A 133 12.98 -16.83 -4.17
N GLU A 134 14.21 -17.25 -3.90
CA GLU A 134 14.56 -18.67 -3.80
C GLU A 134 13.87 -19.35 -2.60
N TRP A 135 13.78 -18.65 -1.47
CA TRP A 135 13.02 -19.12 -0.32
C TRP A 135 11.53 -19.29 -0.65
N LEU A 136 10.91 -18.32 -1.35
CA LEU A 136 9.52 -18.42 -1.79
C LEU A 136 9.27 -19.62 -2.70
N LYS A 137 10.21 -19.92 -3.63
CA LYS A 137 10.16 -21.16 -4.45
C LYS A 137 10.20 -22.40 -3.56
N LYS A 138 11.09 -22.45 -2.56
CA LYS A 138 11.18 -23.54 -1.58
C LYS A 138 9.87 -23.74 -0.81
N VAL A 139 9.18 -22.66 -0.45
CA VAL A 139 7.87 -22.72 0.26
C VAL A 139 6.73 -23.16 -0.65
N GLY A 140 6.95 -23.17 -1.97
CA GLY A 140 5.98 -23.67 -2.96
C GLY A 140 5.37 -22.61 -3.86
N VAL A 141 5.88 -21.36 -3.85
CA VAL A 141 5.45 -20.33 -4.81
C VAL A 141 5.98 -20.66 -6.20
N GLN A 142 5.10 -20.72 -7.16
CA GLN A 142 5.43 -20.87 -8.57
C GLN A 142 5.39 -19.51 -9.26
N PHE A 143 6.49 -19.10 -9.88
CA PHE A 143 6.57 -17.86 -10.65
C PHE A 143 6.37 -18.10 -12.14
N LYS A 144 5.77 -17.14 -12.84
CA LYS A 144 5.74 -17.11 -14.29
C LYS A 144 7.18 -17.01 -14.83
N PRO A 145 7.44 -17.60 -16.00
CA PRO A 145 8.73 -17.42 -16.67
C PRO A 145 9.00 -15.96 -17.03
N GLY A 146 10.27 -15.54 -16.89
CA GLY A 146 10.72 -14.21 -17.29
C GLY A 146 10.52 -13.13 -16.22
N ILE A 147 11.02 -11.96 -16.54
CA ILE A 147 10.91 -10.73 -15.77
C ILE A 147 10.39 -9.61 -16.67
N TYR A 148 9.75 -8.61 -16.09
CA TYR A 148 9.19 -7.47 -16.82
C TYR A 148 9.30 -6.19 -16.00
N GLN A 149 9.08 -5.04 -16.63
CA GLN A 149 8.96 -3.76 -15.96
C GLN A 149 7.51 -3.54 -15.56
N ILE A 150 7.26 -3.50 -14.24
CA ILE A 150 5.92 -3.20 -13.72
C ILE A 150 5.61 -1.71 -13.94
N TYR A 151 4.33 -1.37 -14.17
CA TYR A 151 3.88 0.02 -14.25
C TYR A 151 4.35 0.84 -13.02
N GLY A 152 4.97 1.98 -13.29
CA GLY A 152 5.62 2.80 -12.26
C GLY A 152 6.95 2.26 -11.73
N GLY A 153 7.42 1.11 -12.21
CA GLY A 153 8.74 0.58 -11.94
C GLY A 153 9.81 1.23 -12.82
N LEU A 154 11.06 1.25 -12.34
CA LEU A 154 12.18 1.89 -13.04
C LEU A 154 13.01 0.92 -13.91
N TRP A 155 12.80 -0.40 -13.74
CA TRP A 155 13.63 -1.40 -14.38
C TRP A 155 12.91 -2.75 -14.52
N PRO A 156 13.18 -3.55 -15.56
CA PRO A 156 12.54 -4.86 -15.77
C PRO A 156 13.11 -5.93 -14.83
N ARG A 157 12.68 -5.94 -13.57
CA ARG A 157 13.06 -6.92 -12.54
C ARG A 157 11.89 -7.54 -11.81
N CYS A 158 10.67 -7.20 -12.23
CA CYS A 158 9.45 -7.70 -11.62
C CYS A 158 9.13 -9.12 -12.09
N ARG A 159 8.63 -9.94 -11.18
CA ARG A 159 8.07 -11.27 -11.48
C ARG A 159 6.73 -11.44 -10.80
N ASN A 160 5.84 -12.17 -11.43
CA ASN A 160 4.54 -12.52 -10.86
C ASN A 160 4.47 -14.01 -10.54
N PRO A 161 3.75 -14.41 -9.51
CA PRO A 161 3.32 -15.80 -9.34
C PRO A 161 2.38 -16.20 -10.49
N VAL A 162 2.21 -17.51 -10.69
CA VAL A 162 1.43 -18.07 -11.80
C VAL A 162 -0.03 -17.58 -11.78
N GLY A 163 -0.68 -17.52 -10.61
CA GLY A 163 -2.04 -17.00 -10.45
C GLY A 163 -2.16 -15.47 -10.49
N GLN A 164 -1.05 -14.75 -10.71
CA GLN A 164 -1.00 -13.29 -10.87
C GLN A 164 -1.58 -12.50 -9.70
N SER A 165 -1.54 -13.05 -8.50
CA SER A 165 -2.03 -12.39 -7.29
C SER A 165 -1.16 -12.68 -6.07
N GLY A 166 -1.21 -11.79 -5.09
CA GLY A 166 -0.57 -12.02 -3.79
C GLY A 166 -1.17 -13.18 -3.00
N GLY A 167 -2.37 -13.62 -3.38
CA GLY A 167 -3.02 -14.81 -2.84
C GLY A 167 -2.18 -16.07 -3.01
N ASP A 168 -1.39 -16.19 -4.09
CA ASP A 168 -0.51 -17.32 -4.32
C ASP A 168 0.60 -17.43 -3.26
N TYR A 169 1.17 -16.29 -2.83
CA TYR A 169 2.13 -16.27 -1.73
C TYR A 169 1.51 -16.77 -0.44
N ILE A 170 0.30 -16.27 -0.12
CA ILE A 170 -0.39 -16.66 1.11
C ILE A 170 -0.77 -18.13 1.07
N LYS A 171 -1.31 -18.63 -0.03
CA LYS A 171 -1.65 -20.05 -0.22
C LYS A 171 -0.42 -20.95 -0.04
N ALA A 172 0.69 -20.61 -0.66
CA ALA A 172 1.93 -21.38 -0.53
C ALA A 172 2.46 -21.37 0.90
N CYS A 173 2.53 -20.18 1.54
CA CYS A 173 2.99 -20.04 2.91
C CYS A 173 2.08 -20.78 3.91
N MET A 174 0.75 -20.71 3.77
CA MET A 174 -0.20 -21.43 4.63
C MET A 174 -0.05 -22.94 4.48
N ASN A 175 0.06 -23.45 3.25
CA ASN A 175 0.29 -24.88 3.00
C ASN A 175 1.60 -25.34 3.63
N TYR A 176 2.65 -24.52 3.52
CA TYR A 176 3.95 -24.84 4.12
C TYR A 176 3.88 -24.77 5.66
N ALA A 177 3.26 -23.75 6.22
CA ALA A 177 3.06 -23.59 7.67
C ALA A 177 2.35 -24.81 8.27
N ASN A 178 1.26 -25.25 7.63
CA ASN A 178 0.52 -26.46 8.04
C ASN A 178 1.42 -27.71 8.02
N ARG A 179 2.22 -27.88 6.95
CA ARG A 179 3.11 -29.03 6.80
C ARG A 179 4.19 -29.11 7.90
N ILE A 180 4.70 -27.97 8.34
CA ILE A 180 5.73 -27.92 9.42
C ILE A 180 5.13 -27.78 10.82
N GLY A 181 3.80 -27.80 10.96
CA GLY A 181 3.11 -27.66 12.23
C GLY A 181 3.28 -26.28 12.89
N LEU A 182 3.28 -25.19 12.10
CA LEU A 182 3.22 -23.83 12.61
C LEU A 182 1.77 -23.43 12.81
N PRO A 183 1.30 -23.16 14.07
CA PRO A 183 -0.05 -22.66 14.29
C PRO A 183 -0.21 -21.24 13.76
N VAL A 184 -1.23 -21.04 12.89
CA VAL A 184 -1.71 -19.74 12.43
C VAL A 184 -3.16 -19.59 12.92
N LEU A 185 -3.34 -18.76 13.94
CA LEU A 185 -4.60 -18.67 14.69
C LEU A 185 -5.35 -17.40 14.26
N THR A 186 -6.47 -17.59 13.57
CA THR A 186 -7.38 -16.51 13.18
C THR A 186 -8.33 -16.14 14.32
N ASN A 187 -8.93 -14.92 14.27
CA ASN A 187 -9.80 -14.39 15.33
C ASN A 187 -9.09 -14.25 16.69
N HIS A 188 -7.78 -14.04 16.67
CA HIS A 188 -6.93 -13.78 17.82
C HIS A 188 -6.35 -12.38 17.69
N LYS A 189 -7.05 -11.39 18.22
CA LYS A 189 -6.67 -9.98 18.12
C LYS A 189 -5.69 -9.63 19.22
N VAL A 190 -4.47 -9.26 18.85
CA VAL A 190 -3.55 -8.65 19.81
C VAL A 190 -4.03 -7.23 20.13
N VAL A 191 -4.23 -6.96 21.42
CA VAL A 191 -4.72 -5.67 21.93
C VAL A 191 -3.70 -4.96 22.81
N GLY A 192 -2.54 -5.54 23.05
CA GLY A 192 -1.44 -4.93 23.78
C GLY A 192 -0.13 -5.70 23.63
N ILE A 193 0.98 -4.98 23.76
CA ILE A 193 2.33 -5.55 23.88
C ILE A 193 2.80 -5.30 25.30
N ILE A 194 3.28 -6.37 25.96
CA ILE A 194 3.68 -6.35 27.36
C ILE A 194 5.19 -6.25 27.43
N ARG A 195 5.69 -5.27 28.19
CA ARG A 195 7.10 -5.03 28.46
C ARG A 195 7.37 -5.09 29.96
N GLU A 196 8.60 -5.42 30.37
CA GLU A 196 9.00 -5.50 31.79
C GLU A 196 8.69 -4.21 32.56
N LYS A 197 8.97 -3.08 31.93
CA LYS A 197 8.64 -1.72 32.41
C LYS A 197 8.10 -0.93 31.22
N PRO A 198 7.29 0.10 31.43
CA PRO A 198 6.69 0.88 30.33
C PRO A 198 7.71 1.42 29.32
N ASP A 199 8.89 1.78 29.77
CA ASP A 199 9.94 2.47 29.02
C ASP A 199 11.26 1.69 28.88
N SER A 200 11.40 0.52 29.53
CA SER A 200 12.66 -0.24 29.58
C SER A 200 12.46 -1.74 29.73
N GLY A 201 13.56 -2.50 29.59
CA GLY A 201 13.54 -3.96 29.72
C GLY A 201 13.03 -4.65 28.45
N ARG A 202 12.79 -5.92 28.55
CA ARG A 202 12.39 -6.79 27.44
C ARG A 202 10.89 -6.72 27.17
N VAL A 203 10.52 -6.97 25.91
CA VAL A 203 9.15 -7.37 25.56
C VAL A 203 8.93 -8.79 26.06
N LEU A 204 7.91 -8.98 26.87
CA LEU A 204 7.61 -10.25 27.54
C LEU A 204 6.52 -11.06 26.86
N GLY A 205 5.61 -10.41 26.09
CA GLY A 205 4.49 -11.07 25.46
C GLY A 205 3.44 -10.11 24.94
N VAL A 206 2.23 -10.61 24.81
CA VAL A 206 1.08 -9.89 24.27
C VAL A 206 -0.19 -10.17 25.06
N GLU A 207 -1.13 -9.22 25.02
CA GLU A 207 -2.52 -9.42 25.42
C GLU A 207 -3.34 -9.77 24.16
N VAL A 208 -4.07 -10.87 24.20
CA VAL A 208 -4.89 -11.39 23.10
C VAL A 208 -6.36 -11.32 23.47
N GLU A 209 -7.17 -10.71 22.62
CA GLU A 209 -8.63 -10.62 22.76
C GLU A 209 -9.31 -11.56 21.75
N PHE A 210 -10.28 -12.33 22.25
CA PHE A 210 -11.10 -13.23 21.47
C PHE A 210 -12.43 -12.58 21.06
N LYS A 211 -13.19 -13.22 20.16
CA LYS A 211 -14.48 -12.70 19.68
C LYS A 211 -15.54 -12.51 20.77
N ASP A 212 -15.49 -13.29 21.84
CA ASP A 212 -16.38 -13.21 23.00
C ASP A 212 -15.97 -12.12 24.01
N GLY A 213 -14.88 -11.39 23.71
CA GLY A 213 -14.32 -10.36 24.57
C GLY A 213 -13.41 -10.89 25.68
N LYS A 214 -13.25 -12.22 25.80
CA LYS A 214 -12.27 -12.81 26.74
C LYS A 214 -10.87 -12.38 26.33
N LYS A 215 -10.02 -12.14 27.34
CA LYS A 215 -8.61 -11.78 27.14
C LYS A 215 -7.70 -12.81 27.80
N GLU A 216 -6.56 -13.04 27.15
CA GLU A 216 -5.49 -13.91 27.64
C GLU A 216 -4.14 -13.21 27.50
N PHE A 217 -3.20 -13.53 28.40
CA PHE A 217 -1.83 -13.07 28.35
C PHE A 217 -0.91 -14.19 27.85
N TRP A 218 -0.27 -13.95 26.69
CA TRP A 218 0.60 -14.93 26.06
C TRP A 218 2.06 -14.51 26.13
N LYS A 219 2.88 -15.36 26.76
CA LYS A 219 4.31 -15.11 26.97
C LYS A 219 5.12 -15.39 25.71
N ALA A 220 6.05 -14.49 25.40
CA ALA A 220 7.08 -14.68 24.36
C ALA A 220 8.45 -14.87 25.04
N ASN A 221 8.98 -16.08 25.05
CA ASN A 221 10.24 -16.38 25.69
C ASN A 221 11.45 -15.75 25.00
N LYS A 222 11.36 -15.55 23.65
CA LYS A 222 12.45 -15.00 22.81
C LYS A 222 12.08 -13.68 22.17
N ALA A 223 10.95 -13.59 21.43
CA ALA A 223 10.60 -12.39 20.71
C ALA A 223 9.10 -12.26 20.39
N VAL A 224 8.65 -11.03 20.25
CA VAL A 224 7.40 -10.66 19.58
C VAL A 224 7.75 -10.00 18.24
N VAL A 225 7.18 -10.50 17.15
CA VAL A 225 7.36 -9.96 15.80
C VAL A 225 6.10 -9.19 15.41
N ALA A 226 6.22 -7.87 15.22
CA ALA A 226 5.12 -7.01 14.77
C ALA A 226 5.07 -6.99 13.23
N ALA A 227 4.09 -7.71 12.66
CA ALA A 227 3.88 -7.84 11.21
C ALA A 227 2.43 -7.50 10.81
N ALA A 228 1.79 -6.56 11.54
CA ALA A 228 0.37 -6.23 11.43
C ALA A 228 0.02 -5.29 10.26
N GLY A 229 0.98 -4.96 9.38
CA GLY A 229 0.79 -4.05 8.27
C GLY A 229 0.71 -2.58 8.69
N GLY A 230 0.14 -1.75 7.82
CA GLY A 230 0.01 -0.32 8.04
C GLY A 230 -1.35 0.12 8.58
N PHE A 231 -1.75 1.36 8.23
CA PHE A 231 -2.99 1.97 8.73
C PHE A 231 -3.88 2.57 7.63
N ALA A 232 -3.67 2.23 6.36
CA ALA A 232 -4.42 2.84 5.25
C ALA A 232 -5.92 2.48 5.23
N ALA A 233 -6.37 1.48 6.00
CA ALA A 233 -7.79 1.21 6.22
C ALA A 233 -8.41 2.06 7.35
N ASN A 234 -7.62 2.87 8.05
CA ASN A 234 -8.10 3.75 9.11
C ASN A 234 -8.22 5.20 8.60
N PRO A 235 -9.44 5.67 8.22
CA PRO A 235 -9.63 7.01 7.69
C PRO A 235 -9.24 8.10 8.69
N THR A 236 -9.56 7.93 9.96
CA THR A 236 -9.24 8.89 11.01
C THR A 236 -7.73 9.07 11.17
N MET A 237 -6.97 7.97 11.18
CA MET A 237 -5.52 8.05 11.29
C MET A 237 -4.89 8.65 10.04
N CYS A 238 -5.40 8.32 8.84
CA CYS A 238 -4.92 8.92 7.59
C CYS A 238 -5.24 10.42 7.51
N SER A 239 -6.46 10.82 7.90
CA SER A 239 -6.89 12.22 7.83
C SER A 239 -6.18 13.14 8.82
N TYR A 240 -5.58 12.59 9.87
CA TYR A 240 -4.72 13.34 10.77
C TYR A 240 -3.49 13.92 10.04
N PHE A 241 -2.92 13.15 9.12
CA PHE A 241 -1.77 13.58 8.32
C PHE A 241 -2.18 14.35 7.06
N ASP A 242 -3.31 13.99 6.44
CA ASP A 242 -3.86 14.69 5.28
C ASP A 242 -5.40 14.66 5.34
N PRO A 243 -6.05 15.77 5.72
CA PRO A 243 -7.52 15.85 5.85
C PRO A 243 -8.27 15.52 4.55
N ARG A 244 -7.64 15.69 3.38
CA ARG A 244 -8.24 15.36 2.07
C ARG A 244 -8.55 13.87 1.93
N LEU A 245 -7.86 13.00 2.70
CA LEU A 245 -7.99 11.55 2.65
C LEU A 245 -9.20 11.00 3.43
N THR A 246 -9.91 11.84 4.18
CA THR A 246 -11.00 11.42 5.09
C THR A 246 -12.08 10.61 4.39
N LYS A 247 -12.53 11.08 3.22
CA LYS A 247 -13.66 10.50 2.47
C LYS A 247 -13.23 9.45 1.44
N LEU A 248 -11.94 9.23 1.25
CA LEU A 248 -11.45 8.28 0.27
C LEU A 248 -11.73 6.85 0.70
N ASN A 249 -12.03 6.01 -0.27
CA ASN A 249 -12.06 4.55 -0.11
C ASN A 249 -10.65 4.02 0.17
N THR A 250 -10.53 2.72 0.43
CA THR A 250 -9.25 2.05 0.61
C THR A 250 -9.20 0.75 -0.18
N THR A 251 -8.04 0.41 -0.71
CA THR A 251 -7.76 -0.88 -1.33
C THR A 251 -7.28 -1.93 -0.30
N ASN A 252 -7.21 -1.54 0.97
CA ASN A 252 -6.63 -2.37 2.02
C ASN A 252 -7.65 -3.33 2.64
N GLN A 253 -7.14 -4.42 3.16
CA GLN A 253 -7.86 -5.28 4.09
C GLN A 253 -8.37 -4.47 5.29
N PRO A 254 -9.59 -4.75 5.81
CA PRO A 254 -10.17 -4.03 6.94
C PRO A 254 -9.31 -4.04 8.20
N GLY A 255 -8.41 -5.02 8.30
CA GLY A 255 -7.47 -5.17 9.41
C GLY A 255 -6.31 -4.17 9.44
N SER A 256 -6.04 -3.41 8.38
CA SER A 256 -4.89 -2.47 8.31
C SER A 256 -5.22 -1.14 8.99
N THR A 257 -5.37 -1.14 10.30
CA THR A 257 -5.92 -0.02 11.10
C THR A 257 -4.92 0.65 12.04
N GLY A 258 -3.67 0.13 12.13
CA GLY A 258 -2.56 0.79 12.83
C GLY A 258 -2.52 0.58 14.34
N GLU A 259 -3.33 -0.32 14.94
CA GLU A 259 -3.34 -0.52 16.39
C GLU A 259 -1.98 -0.97 16.93
N VAL A 260 -1.33 -1.93 16.26
CA VAL A 260 -0.03 -2.47 16.73
C VAL A 260 1.06 -1.40 16.72
N LEU A 261 1.01 -0.45 15.77
CA LEU A 261 1.92 0.70 15.77
C LEU A 261 1.73 1.55 17.04
N LYS A 262 0.48 1.78 17.48
CA LYS A 262 0.18 2.48 18.74
C LYS A 262 0.71 1.72 19.95
N TYR A 263 0.60 0.37 19.96
CA TYR A 263 1.15 -0.44 21.05
C TYR A 263 2.69 -0.37 21.10
N ILE A 264 3.35 -0.36 19.93
CA ILE A 264 4.80 -0.17 19.83
C ILE A 264 5.21 1.20 20.41
N GLN A 265 4.48 2.27 20.05
CA GLN A 265 4.73 3.61 20.60
C GLN A 265 4.47 3.65 22.11
N GLY A 266 3.43 2.99 22.60
CA GLY A 266 3.09 2.90 24.03
C GLY A 266 4.17 2.23 24.90
N ILE A 267 5.02 1.40 24.31
CA ILE A 267 6.17 0.77 25.00
C ILE A 267 7.52 1.42 24.64
N GLY A 268 7.51 2.65 24.11
CA GLY A 268 8.71 3.45 23.84
C GLY A 268 9.31 3.27 22.45
N GLY A 269 8.68 2.54 21.54
CA GLY A 269 9.12 2.43 20.15
C GLY A 269 8.83 3.70 19.34
N LEU A 270 9.75 4.06 18.45
CA LEU A 270 9.60 5.24 17.59
C LEU A 270 8.80 4.92 16.32
N ALA A 271 8.07 5.91 15.82
CA ALA A 271 7.42 5.88 14.52
C ALA A 271 8.05 6.92 13.58
N VAL A 272 8.12 6.61 12.28
CA VAL A 272 8.72 7.48 11.26
C VAL A 272 7.87 7.50 10.00
N GLY A 273 7.84 8.63 9.29
CA GLY A 273 7.24 8.77 7.96
C GLY A 273 5.75 8.49 7.88
N LEU A 274 4.98 8.75 8.94
CA LEU A 274 3.55 8.44 9.01
C LEU A 274 2.71 9.31 8.06
N ASP A 275 3.23 10.44 7.61
CA ASP A 275 2.66 11.35 6.62
C ASP A 275 2.82 10.83 5.18
N TYR A 276 3.66 9.83 4.95
CA TYR A 276 3.82 9.22 3.62
C TYR A 276 2.72 8.18 3.36
N ILE A 277 1.57 8.68 2.95
CA ILE A 277 0.40 7.86 2.60
C ILE A 277 0.22 7.87 1.08
N GLN A 278 0.48 6.75 0.44
CA GLN A 278 0.27 6.59 -0.98
C GLN A 278 -1.22 6.40 -1.28
N CYS A 279 -1.72 7.12 -2.27
CA CYS A 279 -3.00 6.85 -2.89
C CYS A 279 -2.80 6.38 -4.34
N ILE A 280 -3.76 5.63 -4.84
CA ILE A 280 -3.79 5.21 -6.25
C ILE A 280 -5.15 5.54 -6.87
N PRO A 281 -5.21 5.72 -8.19
CA PRO A 281 -6.47 5.76 -8.91
C PRO A 281 -7.24 4.44 -8.68
N TRP A 282 -8.48 4.53 -8.28
CA TRP A 282 -9.36 3.39 -8.04
C TRP A 282 -10.81 3.86 -7.95
N THR A 283 -11.63 3.28 -7.07
CA THR A 283 -13.05 3.61 -6.92
C THR A 283 -13.25 5.08 -6.51
N ALA A 284 -14.04 5.82 -7.27
CA ALA A 284 -14.41 7.20 -6.94
C ALA A 284 -15.22 7.30 -5.64
N PRO A 285 -15.19 8.44 -4.93
CA PRO A 285 -16.05 8.69 -3.78
C PRO A 285 -17.54 8.47 -4.12
N GLY A 286 -18.24 7.71 -3.29
CA GLY A 286 -19.66 7.38 -3.51
C GLY A 286 -19.94 6.19 -4.41
N TYR A 287 -18.93 5.63 -5.07
CA TYR A 287 -19.06 4.43 -5.90
C TYR A 287 -18.58 3.19 -5.15
N LYS A 288 -19.15 2.03 -5.47
CA LYS A 288 -18.78 0.72 -4.90
C LYS A 288 -17.81 -0.07 -5.79
N HIS A 289 -17.83 0.21 -7.08
CA HIS A 289 -17.03 -0.47 -8.09
C HIS A 289 -16.18 0.53 -8.85
N THR A 290 -15.07 0.08 -9.41
CA THR A 290 -14.18 0.88 -10.24
C THR A 290 -14.26 0.42 -11.68
N ALA A 291 -14.04 1.36 -12.61
CA ALA A 291 -13.77 1.08 -14.01
C ALA A 291 -12.25 1.04 -14.20
N ASP A 292 -11.68 -0.15 -14.31
CA ASP A 292 -10.22 -0.34 -14.31
C ASP A 292 -9.64 -0.44 -15.75
N ILE A 293 -10.01 0.53 -16.59
CA ILE A 293 -9.57 0.62 -18.00
C ILE A 293 -8.21 1.31 -18.19
N PHE A 294 -7.57 1.74 -17.09
CA PHE A 294 -6.35 2.56 -17.13
C PHE A 294 -5.06 1.78 -16.81
N GLN A 295 -5.11 0.45 -16.78
CA GLN A 295 -3.91 -0.35 -16.53
C GLN A 295 -2.91 -0.30 -17.70
N ALA A 296 -3.41 -0.16 -18.92
CA ALA A 296 -2.61 0.16 -20.10
C ALA A 296 -2.59 1.70 -20.29
N ILE A 297 -1.76 2.37 -19.47
CA ILE A 297 -1.77 3.83 -19.39
C ILE A 297 -1.40 4.52 -20.71
N GLU A 298 -0.62 3.88 -21.57
CA GLU A 298 -0.27 4.37 -22.89
C GLU A 298 -1.47 4.49 -23.84
N TYR A 299 -2.60 3.83 -23.52
CA TYR A 299 -3.85 3.85 -24.27
C TYR A 299 -4.93 4.73 -23.62
N THR A 300 -4.65 5.34 -22.46
CA THR A 300 -5.68 5.99 -21.65
C THR A 300 -5.29 7.42 -21.32
N ILE A 301 -6.26 8.32 -21.27
CA ILE A 301 -6.13 9.68 -20.72
C ILE A 301 -7.10 9.87 -19.56
N PHE A 302 -6.78 10.81 -18.65
CA PHE A 302 -7.65 11.15 -17.53
C PHE A 302 -8.32 12.50 -17.75
N LEU A 303 -9.64 12.53 -17.80
CA LEU A 303 -10.45 13.73 -17.93
C LEU A 303 -11.10 14.09 -16.60
N ASN A 304 -11.15 15.37 -16.29
CA ASN A 304 -11.96 15.90 -15.20
C ASN A 304 -13.44 16.09 -15.63
N LYS A 305 -14.29 16.53 -14.71
CA LYS A 305 -15.71 16.79 -15.00
C LYS A 305 -15.96 17.89 -16.03
N GLU A 306 -14.97 18.75 -16.23
CA GLU A 306 -14.97 19.81 -17.23
C GLU A 306 -14.51 19.30 -18.62
N GLY A 307 -14.20 18.02 -18.77
CA GLY A 307 -13.80 17.38 -20.03
C GLY A 307 -12.34 17.60 -20.42
N LYS A 308 -11.50 18.08 -19.50
CA LYS A 308 -10.09 18.42 -19.77
C LYS A 308 -9.14 17.44 -19.10
N ARG A 309 -8.01 17.15 -19.74
CA ARG A 309 -6.86 16.53 -19.10
C ARG A 309 -6.27 17.49 -18.07
N TYR A 310 -5.80 16.96 -16.94
CA TYR A 310 -5.35 17.77 -15.80
C TYR A 310 -4.00 17.30 -15.22
N VAL A 311 -3.46 16.17 -15.68
CA VAL A 311 -2.20 15.58 -15.22
C VAL A 311 -1.60 14.71 -16.32
N ALA A 312 -0.28 14.53 -16.32
CA ALA A 312 0.35 13.45 -17.07
C ALA A 312 0.01 12.11 -16.43
N GLU A 313 -0.62 11.22 -17.16
CA GLU A 313 -1.17 9.98 -16.63
C GLU A 313 -0.10 8.95 -16.23
N ASP A 314 1.12 9.12 -16.75
CA ASP A 314 2.32 8.36 -16.38
C ASP A 314 3.17 9.02 -15.27
N ALA A 315 2.67 10.09 -14.66
CA ALA A 315 3.35 10.76 -13.56
C ALA A 315 3.44 9.89 -12.31
N ARG A 316 4.31 10.29 -11.38
CA ARG A 316 4.43 9.64 -10.07
C ARG A 316 3.09 9.71 -9.29
N ARG A 317 2.80 8.69 -8.52
CA ARG A 317 1.49 8.51 -7.84
C ARG A 317 1.10 9.64 -6.92
N ASP A 318 2.04 10.31 -6.26
CA ASP A 318 1.76 11.49 -5.42
C ASP A 318 1.35 12.71 -6.26
N VAL A 319 1.94 12.89 -7.45
CA VAL A 319 1.54 13.94 -8.41
C VAL A 319 0.12 13.68 -8.91
N ILE A 320 -0.19 12.45 -9.33
CA ILE A 320 -1.54 12.07 -9.76
C ILE A 320 -2.53 12.23 -8.61
N ARG A 321 -2.17 11.84 -7.37
CA ARG A 321 -2.99 12.02 -6.18
C ARG A 321 -3.38 13.48 -5.99
N ASP A 322 -2.39 14.36 -5.91
CA ASP A 322 -2.62 15.77 -5.59
C ASP A 322 -3.42 16.47 -6.71
N ALA A 323 -3.11 16.17 -7.96
CA ALA A 323 -3.86 16.66 -9.11
C ALA A 323 -5.31 16.17 -9.12
N THR A 324 -5.56 14.88 -8.82
CA THR A 324 -6.93 14.32 -8.79
C THR A 324 -7.74 14.85 -7.60
N LEU A 325 -7.14 14.98 -6.41
CA LEU A 325 -7.81 15.53 -5.23
C LEU A 325 -8.18 17.01 -5.39
N ALA A 326 -7.55 17.73 -6.32
CA ALA A 326 -7.89 19.09 -6.66
C ALA A 326 -9.06 19.22 -7.66
N GLN A 327 -9.49 18.10 -8.29
CA GLN A 327 -10.59 18.14 -9.27
C GLN A 327 -11.96 18.16 -8.57
N THR A 328 -12.99 18.61 -9.31
CA THR A 328 -14.37 18.68 -8.87
C THR A 328 -14.86 17.33 -8.34
N ASP A 329 -15.34 17.31 -7.09
CA ASP A 329 -15.80 16.13 -6.35
C ASP A 329 -14.75 14.98 -6.27
N GLN A 330 -13.48 15.29 -6.50
CA GLN A 330 -12.38 14.31 -6.49
C GLN A 330 -12.65 13.10 -7.41
N THR A 331 -13.43 13.33 -8.48
CA THR A 331 -13.86 12.32 -9.44
C THR A 331 -13.40 12.70 -10.83
N VAL A 332 -12.77 11.75 -11.50
CA VAL A 332 -12.23 11.90 -12.85
C VAL A 332 -12.58 10.69 -13.69
N PHE A 333 -12.36 10.76 -15.00
CA PHE A 333 -12.75 9.74 -15.96
C PHE A 333 -11.54 9.30 -16.77
N PRO A 334 -10.98 8.10 -16.58
CA PRO A 334 -10.16 7.47 -17.59
C PRO A 334 -10.98 7.27 -18.86
N VAL A 335 -10.38 7.55 -20.00
CA VAL A 335 -10.98 7.39 -21.33
C VAL A 335 -10.02 6.61 -22.20
N CYS A 336 -10.51 5.56 -22.84
CA CYS A 336 -9.79 4.81 -23.87
C CYS A 336 -10.73 4.44 -25.02
N ASP A 337 -10.15 3.97 -26.10
CA ASP A 337 -10.85 3.32 -27.21
C ASP A 337 -10.83 1.79 -27.07
N THR A 338 -11.34 1.08 -28.09
CA THR A 338 -11.36 -0.39 -28.12
C THR A 338 -9.98 -1.00 -27.96
N ASP A 339 -8.95 -0.44 -28.60
CA ASP A 339 -7.60 -1.01 -28.49
C ASP A 339 -7.07 -0.90 -27.06
N GLY A 340 -7.37 0.20 -26.36
CA GLY A 340 -7.04 0.38 -24.95
C GLY A 340 -7.82 -0.56 -24.03
N PHE A 341 -9.11 -0.75 -24.30
CA PHE A 341 -9.95 -1.70 -23.54
C PHE A 341 -9.41 -3.13 -23.66
N ASP A 342 -9.11 -3.58 -24.89
CA ASP A 342 -8.64 -4.94 -25.17
C ASP A 342 -7.20 -5.20 -24.67
N LYS A 343 -6.42 -4.13 -24.42
CA LYS A 343 -5.04 -4.25 -23.97
C LYS A 343 -4.90 -4.65 -22.50
N ASN A 344 -5.95 -4.52 -21.71
CA ASN A 344 -5.93 -4.96 -20.32
C ASN A 344 -5.79 -6.49 -20.24
N ASN A 345 -5.20 -6.99 -19.15
CA ASN A 345 -5.12 -8.43 -18.93
C ASN A 345 -6.50 -9.03 -18.59
N GLU A 346 -6.62 -10.36 -18.66
CA GLU A 346 -7.87 -11.09 -18.43
C GLU A 346 -8.57 -10.72 -17.10
N TYR A 347 -7.83 -10.56 -16.02
CA TYR A 347 -8.39 -10.19 -14.72
C TYR A 347 -9.06 -8.80 -14.73
N TYR A 348 -8.40 -7.80 -15.30
CA TYR A 348 -8.97 -6.45 -15.41
C TYR A 348 -10.10 -6.39 -16.44
N ASN A 349 -10.01 -7.15 -17.52
CA ASN A 349 -11.09 -7.26 -18.51
C ASN A 349 -12.36 -7.83 -17.88
N GLU A 350 -12.27 -8.87 -17.05
CA GLU A 350 -13.41 -9.41 -16.32
C GLU A 350 -14.05 -8.34 -15.40
N MET A 351 -13.23 -7.57 -14.68
CA MET A 351 -13.71 -6.46 -13.86
C MET A 351 -14.39 -5.37 -14.70
N ASN A 352 -13.83 -5.02 -15.84
CA ASN A 352 -14.38 -4.02 -16.75
C ASN A 352 -15.71 -4.47 -17.37
N HIS A 353 -15.87 -5.74 -17.74
CA HIS A 353 -17.15 -6.29 -18.18
C HIS A 353 -18.21 -6.20 -17.09
N ARG A 354 -17.88 -6.56 -15.86
CA ARG A 354 -18.79 -6.37 -14.71
C ARG A 354 -19.13 -4.91 -14.46
N ALA A 355 -18.18 -4.00 -14.68
CA ALA A 355 -18.41 -2.55 -14.55
C ALA A 355 -19.35 -2.02 -15.65
N LEU A 356 -19.31 -2.55 -16.86
CA LEU A 356 -20.30 -2.29 -17.92
C LEU A 356 -21.69 -2.77 -17.51
N GLU A 357 -21.80 -3.99 -17.00
CA GLU A 357 -23.07 -4.60 -16.58
C GLU A 357 -23.73 -3.83 -15.43
N ASN A 358 -22.95 -3.33 -14.48
CA ASN A 358 -23.47 -2.62 -13.31
C ASN A 358 -23.57 -1.10 -13.50
N GLY A 359 -23.24 -0.58 -14.69
CA GLY A 359 -23.37 0.83 -15.05
C GLY A 359 -22.32 1.77 -14.41
N THR A 360 -21.15 1.26 -14.01
CA THR A 360 -20.02 2.09 -13.55
C THR A 360 -18.97 2.30 -14.63
N LEU A 361 -19.01 1.56 -15.73
CA LEU A 361 -18.27 1.82 -16.95
C LEU A 361 -19.28 2.05 -18.08
N PHE A 362 -19.02 3.04 -18.90
CA PHE A 362 -19.85 3.43 -20.02
C PHE A 362 -19.14 3.13 -21.35
N LYS A 363 -19.93 2.81 -22.37
CA LYS A 363 -19.49 2.50 -23.73
C LYS A 363 -20.36 3.26 -24.72
N ALA A 364 -19.76 3.85 -25.76
CA ALA A 364 -20.46 4.51 -26.84
C ALA A 364 -19.68 4.44 -28.15
N ASP A 365 -20.38 4.58 -29.28
CA ASP A 365 -19.76 4.55 -30.61
C ASP A 365 -19.16 5.88 -31.02
N THR A 366 -19.53 6.98 -30.34
CA THR A 366 -18.97 8.31 -30.55
C THR A 366 -18.49 8.92 -29.23
N ILE A 367 -17.52 9.85 -29.32
CA ILE A 367 -17.01 10.59 -28.15
C ILE A 367 -18.10 11.48 -27.55
N GLU A 368 -18.95 12.09 -28.39
CA GLU A 368 -20.06 12.95 -27.99
C GLU A 368 -21.12 12.18 -27.19
N GLU A 369 -21.45 10.94 -27.60
CA GLU A 369 -22.36 10.08 -26.86
C GLU A 369 -21.77 9.65 -25.52
N LEU A 370 -20.48 9.27 -25.52
CA LEU A 370 -19.77 8.90 -24.28
C LEU A 370 -19.75 10.07 -23.30
N ALA A 371 -19.47 11.29 -23.79
CA ALA A 371 -19.45 12.50 -22.97
C ALA A 371 -20.81 12.76 -22.28
N LYS A 372 -21.93 12.56 -22.99
CA LYS A 372 -23.28 12.69 -22.44
C LYS A 372 -23.52 11.64 -21.34
N LEU A 373 -23.08 10.39 -21.52
CA LEU A 373 -23.22 9.31 -20.54
C LEU A 373 -22.47 9.61 -19.23
N ILE A 374 -21.26 10.15 -19.33
CA ILE A 374 -20.45 10.52 -18.14
C ILE A 374 -20.71 11.96 -17.64
N LYS A 375 -21.65 12.69 -18.27
CA LYS A 375 -22.06 14.06 -17.93
C LYS A 375 -20.91 15.09 -17.97
N VAL A 376 -20.11 14.99 -19.01
CA VAL A 376 -19.03 15.90 -19.36
C VAL A 376 -19.44 16.71 -20.60
N PRO A 377 -19.07 18.02 -20.75
CA PRO A 377 -19.39 18.79 -21.94
C PRO A 377 -18.86 18.14 -23.21
N PRO A 378 -19.70 17.73 -24.19
CA PRO A 378 -19.27 16.93 -25.36
C PRO A 378 -18.27 17.66 -26.23
N GLU A 379 -18.48 18.94 -26.50
CA GLU A 379 -17.60 19.77 -27.35
C GLU A 379 -16.20 19.91 -26.73
N VAL A 380 -16.11 19.98 -25.39
CA VAL A 380 -14.84 20.08 -24.69
C VAL A 380 -14.12 18.73 -24.72
N MET A 381 -14.83 17.61 -24.48
CA MET A 381 -14.24 16.27 -24.52
C MET A 381 -13.69 15.93 -25.91
N VAL A 382 -14.44 16.25 -26.98
CA VAL A 382 -14.00 16.05 -28.36
C VAL A 382 -12.73 16.86 -28.64
N ALA A 383 -12.72 18.15 -28.27
CA ALA A 383 -11.56 19.01 -28.46
C ALA A 383 -10.33 18.46 -27.70
N THR A 384 -10.50 18.05 -26.45
CA THR A 384 -9.43 17.49 -25.61
C THR A 384 -8.84 16.20 -26.20
N ILE A 385 -9.67 15.30 -26.73
CA ILE A 385 -9.20 14.06 -27.37
C ILE A 385 -8.46 14.37 -28.67
N ASN A 386 -8.94 15.33 -29.49
CA ASN A 386 -8.24 15.75 -30.70
C ASN A 386 -6.88 16.38 -30.38
N GLU A 387 -6.81 17.23 -29.35
CA GLU A 387 -5.54 17.80 -28.88
C GLU A 387 -4.58 16.71 -28.41
N TYR A 388 -5.06 15.72 -27.62
CA TYR A 388 -4.24 14.59 -27.21
C TYR A 388 -3.73 13.78 -28.41
N ASN A 389 -4.58 13.50 -29.40
CA ASN A 389 -4.18 12.78 -30.61
C ASN A 389 -3.07 13.52 -31.39
N ALA A 390 -3.11 14.87 -31.42
CA ALA A 390 -2.04 15.67 -32.00
C ALA A 390 -0.74 15.63 -31.15
N MET A 391 -0.85 15.53 -29.82
CA MET A 391 0.30 15.33 -28.95
C MET A 391 0.97 13.97 -29.19
N VAL A 392 0.20 12.93 -29.50
CA VAL A 392 0.75 11.61 -29.89
C VAL A 392 1.61 11.74 -31.16
N ASP A 393 1.17 12.50 -32.15
CA ASP A 393 1.93 12.74 -33.37
C ASP A 393 3.21 13.54 -33.14
N SER A 394 3.11 14.61 -32.37
CA SER A 394 4.23 15.50 -32.05
C SER A 394 5.19 14.98 -31.00
N LYS A 395 4.81 13.93 -30.24
CA LYS A 395 5.54 13.40 -29.07
C LYS A 395 5.81 14.46 -27.98
N LYS A 396 4.94 15.47 -27.88
CA LYS A 396 5.06 16.56 -26.90
C LYS A 396 3.74 16.75 -26.17
N ASP A 397 3.81 16.74 -24.84
CA ASP A 397 2.66 16.98 -23.95
C ASP A 397 2.97 18.11 -22.97
N PRO A 398 2.18 19.19 -22.95
CA PRO A 398 2.33 20.30 -22.00
C PRO A 398 2.22 19.87 -20.53
N LEU A 399 1.49 18.78 -20.25
CA LEU A 399 1.36 18.22 -18.90
C LEU A 399 2.55 17.35 -18.49
N GLY A 400 3.48 17.06 -19.41
CA GLY A 400 4.71 16.34 -19.11
C GLY A 400 4.66 14.83 -19.27
N ARG A 401 3.64 14.28 -19.95
CA ARG A 401 3.62 12.84 -20.28
C ARG A 401 4.82 12.49 -21.13
N THR A 402 5.48 11.38 -20.81
CA THR A 402 6.72 10.99 -21.49
C THR A 402 6.49 10.63 -22.96
N PRO A 403 7.44 10.93 -23.87
CA PRO A 403 7.27 10.66 -25.30
C PRO A 403 7.01 9.19 -25.63
N ILE A 404 7.55 8.25 -24.83
CA ILE A 404 7.32 6.83 -25.02
C ILE A 404 5.86 6.44 -24.70
N MET A 405 5.21 7.14 -23.77
CA MET A 405 3.82 6.93 -23.39
C MET A 405 2.82 7.68 -24.27
N LEU A 406 3.28 8.55 -25.17
CA LEU A 406 2.50 9.15 -26.25
C LEU A 406 2.51 8.21 -27.47
N SER A 407 2.03 6.98 -27.32
CA SER A 407 2.16 5.93 -28.33
C SER A 407 0.87 5.58 -29.05
N HIS A 408 -0.29 5.88 -28.45
CA HIS A 408 -1.58 5.48 -28.98
C HIS A 408 -2.57 6.64 -29.03
N LYS A 409 -3.27 6.79 -30.16
CA LYS A 409 -4.37 7.74 -30.37
C LYS A 409 -5.69 7.11 -29.93
N ILE A 410 -6.61 7.91 -29.43
CA ILE A 410 -7.98 7.49 -29.11
C ILE A 410 -8.85 7.78 -30.32
N VAL A 411 -9.05 6.78 -31.20
CA VAL A 411 -9.72 6.96 -32.51
C VAL A 411 -10.64 5.81 -32.91
N LYS A 412 -10.55 4.64 -32.27
CA LYS A 412 -11.23 3.42 -32.70
C LYS A 412 -12.45 3.12 -31.81
N ALA A 413 -13.63 3.35 -32.34
CA ALA A 413 -14.88 2.99 -31.65
C ALA A 413 -14.98 1.47 -31.36
N PRO A 414 -15.73 1.07 -30.31
CA PRO A 414 -16.34 1.92 -29.31
C PRO A 414 -15.35 2.53 -28.31
N PHE A 415 -15.77 3.64 -27.71
CA PHE A 415 -15.01 4.37 -26.69
C PHE A 415 -15.55 4.03 -25.30
N TYR A 416 -14.68 4.06 -24.28
CA TYR A 416 -15.00 3.69 -22.91
C TYR A 416 -14.58 4.77 -21.93
N ALA A 417 -15.40 5.00 -20.90
CA ALA A 417 -15.08 5.86 -19.77
C ALA A 417 -15.86 5.47 -18.53
N GLY A 418 -15.29 5.66 -17.36
CA GLY A 418 -15.97 5.42 -16.10
C GLY A 418 -15.38 6.27 -14.96
N PRO A 419 -16.14 6.56 -13.89
CA PRO A 419 -15.66 7.37 -12.79
C PRO A 419 -14.62 6.64 -11.96
N ILE A 420 -13.47 7.29 -11.76
CA ILE A 420 -12.47 6.91 -10.77
C ILE A 420 -12.17 8.09 -9.85
N GLY A 421 -11.58 7.80 -8.72
CA GLY A 421 -11.01 8.77 -7.80
C GLY A 421 -9.74 8.21 -7.20
N MET A 422 -9.31 8.77 -6.08
CA MET A 422 -8.16 8.24 -5.36
C MET A 422 -8.63 7.34 -4.21
N CYS A 423 -7.89 6.26 -3.96
CA CYS A 423 -8.06 5.41 -2.79
C CYS A 423 -6.78 5.39 -1.96
N ARG A 424 -6.91 5.36 -0.64
CA ARG A 424 -5.79 5.10 0.27
C ARG A 424 -5.28 3.69 0.01
N HIS A 425 -3.99 3.58 -0.33
CA HIS A 425 -3.43 2.31 -0.80
C HIS A 425 -2.35 1.76 0.12
N HIS A 426 -1.40 2.61 0.52
CA HIS A 426 -0.21 2.16 1.22
C HIS A 426 0.28 3.23 2.19
N THR A 427 0.71 2.81 3.40
CA THR A 427 1.43 3.66 4.35
C THR A 427 2.90 3.25 4.35
N MET A 428 3.78 4.16 3.96
CA MET A 428 5.22 3.89 3.81
C MET A 428 5.93 3.95 5.15
N GLY A 429 5.47 4.83 6.05
CA GLY A 429 5.95 4.93 7.40
C GLY A 429 5.45 3.81 8.31
N GLY A 430 5.95 3.81 9.53
CA GLY A 430 5.60 2.81 10.54
C GLY A 430 6.57 2.85 11.71
N ALA A 431 6.73 1.74 12.41
CA ALA A 431 7.73 1.62 13.46
C ALA A 431 9.15 1.78 12.86
N LYS A 432 9.97 2.64 13.48
CA LYS A 432 11.39 2.73 13.13
C LYS A 432 12.07 1.39 13.42
N ILE A 433 12.88 0.93 12.48
CA ILE A 433 13.65 -0.33 12.62
C ILE A 433 15.12 -0.10 12.25
N ASN A 434 15.99 -1.00 12.68
CA ASN A 434 17.34 -1.13 12.18
C ASN A 434 17.43 -2.20 11.07
N THR A 435 18.61 -2.43 10.51
CA THR A 435 18.84 -3.43 9.44
C THR A 435 18.63 -4.89 9.88
N LYS A 436 18.42 -5.14 11.17
CA LYS A 436 18.03 -6.45 11.74
C LYS A 436 16.53 -6.53 12.01
N ALA A 437 15.73 -5.57 11.51
CA ALA A 437 14.28 -5.42 11.74
C ALA A 437 13.92 -5.26 13.24
N GLN A 438 14.84 -4.84 14.10
CA GLN A 438 14.57 -4.56 15.50
C GLN A 438 14.08 -3.13 15.66
N VAL A 439 13.07 -2.94 16.51
CA VAL A 439 12.55 -1.61 16.87
C VAL A 439 13.48 -1.00 17.94
N PRO A 440 14.24 0.07 17.61
CA PRO A 440 14.98 0.80 18.63
C PRO A 440 14.01 1.51 19.54
N VAL A 441 14.28 1.47 20.83
CA VAL A 441 13.54 2.23 21.85
C VAL A 441 14.38 3.41 22.28
N SER A 442 13.75 4.60 22.34
CA SER A 442 14.43 5.79 22.85
C SER A 442 14.49 5.71 24.37
N TYR A 443 15.69 5.72 24.94
CA TYR A 443 15.91 5.92 26.37
C TYR A 443 16.00 7.42 26.75
N THR A 444 15.96 8.29 25.75
CA THR A 444 15.95 9.74 25.99
C THR A 444 14.53 10.16 26.33
N HIS A 445 14.19 10.22 27.59
CA HIS A 445 13.18 11.15 28.06
C HIS A 445 13.62 12.52 27.58
N LEU A 446 12.81 13.17 26.75
CA LEU A 446 12.92 14.61 26.56
C LEU A 446 12.59 15.25 27.92
N THR A 447 13.57 15.41 28.78
CA THR A 447 13.55 16.48 29.76
C THR A 447 13.64 17.76 28.95
N LEU A 448 12.49 18.32 28.62
CA LEU A 448 12.43 19.71 28.18
C LEU A 448 12.98 20.54 29.35
N PRO A 449 13.89 21.49 29.08
CA PRO A 449 14.37 22.41 30.09
C PRO A 449 13.25 23.32 30.60
#